data_2ee5e1af9818a5019abc0b2ebaed18a4
#
_entry.id   2ee5e1af9818a5019abc0b2ebaed18a4
#
_cell.length_a   1.000
_cell.length_b   1.000
_cell.length_c   1.000
_cell.angle_alpha   90.00
_cell.angle_beta   90.00
_cell.angle_gamma   90.00
#
_symmetry.space_group_name_H-M   'P 1'
#
loop_
_entity.id
_entity.type
_entity.pdbx_description
1 polymer ?
#
loop_
_entity_poly.entity_id
_entity_poly.type
_entity_poly.pdbx_seq_one_letter_code
_entity_poly.pdbx_strand_id
1 'polypeptide(L)'
;MKILLLGSGELGKEFVIAAQRIGQTIIAVDSYENAPAMQVAHGFEVINMLDGEALDRIVDKHQPDFIVPEIEAIRTERFYDYEKQGITVVPSAKAANFTMNRKAIRDLASKELGLKTAKYQYATSAEELQKAVQEVGIPCVVKPLMSSSGKGQSTIKTENDIEKAWQYAVAGSRGDVIEVIVEAFVDFHSEITLLTITQNNNPTLFCAPIGHRQERGDYQESWQPAKASEADLYEAQDMAEKITEALGGAGLFGVEFFLTNEGVYFSELSPRPHDTGMVTLAGTQNFNEFELHLRAILSLPIFEITLEKAGASAVILASEDSVNPTFTGIEKVAALPKTDFRIFGKPTSRPYRRMGVVLSPVSYTHLTLPTTPYV
;
A
#
# COMPACT_ATOMS: atom_id res chain seq x y z
N MET A 1 -6.25 9.73 -22.71
CA MET A 1 -7.20 10.00 -21.63
C MET A 1 -6.51 10.84 -20.57
N LYS A 2 -7.27 11.57 -19.77
CA LYS A 2 -6.74 12.43 -18.70
C LYS A 2 -6.98 11.77 -17.35
N ILE A 3 -5.92 11.59 -16.59
CA ILE A 3 -5.91 10.96 -15.28
C ILE A 3 -5.59 12.02 -14.22
N LEU A 4 -6.43 12.15 -13.21
CA LEU A 4 -6.16 12.91 -12.00
C LEU A 4 -5.62 11.96 -10.94
N LEU A 5 -4.33 12.05 -10.66
CA LEU A 5 -3.65 11.22 -9.66
C LEU A 5 -3.69 11.92 -8.31
N LEU A 6 -4.35 11.33 -7.33
CA LEU A 6 -4.50 11.86 -5.97
C LEU A 6 -3.51 11.19 -5.02
N GLY A 7 -2.45 11.90 -4.71
CA GLY A 7 -1.24 11.43 -4.07
C GLY A 7 -0.09 11.41 -5.07
N SER A 8 0.98 12.11 -4.76
CA SER A 8 2.11 12.31 -5.68
C SER A 8 3.41 11.77 -5.08
N GLY A 9 3.32 10.67 -4.33
CA GLY A 9 4.45 9.98 -3.73
C GLY A 9 5.32 9.23 -4.73
N GLU A 10 6.17 8.37 -4.21
CA GLU A 10 7.08 7.52 -5.00
C GLU A 10 6.35 6.53 -5.91
N LEU A 11 5.29 5.89 -5.41
CA LEU A 11 4.46 4.98 -6.20
C LEU A 11 3.74 5.74 -7.31
N GLY A 12 3.19 6.91 -6.98
CA GLY A 12 2.58 7.81 -7.96
C GLY A 12 3.54 8.22 -9.06
N LYS A 13 4.82 8.47 -8.75
CA LYS A 13 5.84 8.80 -9.76
C LYS A 13 6.04 7.66 -10.76
N GLU A 14 6.19 6.43 -10.30
CA GLU A 14 6.34 5.27 -11.19
C GLU A 14 5.06 5.02 -12.01
N PHE A 15 3.88 5.23 -11.41
CA PHE A 15 2.62 5.17 -12.14
C PHE A 15 2.54 6.23 -13.25
N VAL A 16 2.93 7.49 -12.98
CA VAL A 16 2.97 8.55 -14.00
C VAL A 16 3.89 8.16 -15.14
N ILE A 17 5.09 7.65 -14.86
CA ILE A 17 6.04 7.21 -15.86
C ILE A 17 5.44 6.10 -16.74
N ALA A 18 4.81 5.10 -16.13
CA ALA A 18 4.13 4.02 -16.86
C ALA A 18 3.00 4.57 -17.75
N ALA A 19 2.19 5.49 -17.22
CA ALA A 19 1.06 6.09 -17.94
C ALA A 19 1.50 6.95 -19.15
N GLN A 20 2.57 7.73 -18.98
CA GLN A 20 3.13 8.51 -20.08
C GLN A 20 3.68 7.66 -21.22
N ARG A 21 4.29 6.50 -20.92
CA ARG A 21 4.80 5.57 -21.93
C ARG A 21 3.74 5.10 -22.91
N ILE A 22 2.47 5.09 -22.51
CA ILE A 22 1.34 4.71 -23.36
C ILE A 22 0.41 5.90 -23.67
N GLY A 23 0.94 7.13 -23.59
CA GLY A 23 0.31 8.33 -24.11
C GLY A 23 -0.83 8.90 -23.27
N GLN A 24 -0.89 8.61 -21.96
CA GLN A 24 -1.89 9.21 -21.08
C GLN A 24 -1.44 10.58 -20.57
N THR A 25 -2.39 11.47 -20.34
CA THR A 25 -2.15 12.80 -19.74
C THR A 25 -2.42 12.72 -18.24
N ILE A 26 -1.44 13.10 -17.41
CA ILE A 26 -1.53 13.00 -15.95
C ILE A 26 -1.46 14.38 -15.32
N ILE A 27 -2.41 14.67 -14.42
CA ILE A 27 -2.37 15.77 -13.46
C ILE A 27 -2.12 15.19 -12.08
N ALA A 28 -1.00 15.52 -11.47
CA ALA A 28 -0.58 15.01 -10.17
C ALA A 28 -1.02 15.96 -9.05
N VAL A 29 -1.59 15.44 -7.98
CA VAL A 29 -2.13 16.23 -6.86
C VAL A 29 -1.49 15.79 -5.55
N ASP A 30 -1.06 16.74 -4.74
CA ASP A 30 -0.61 16.49 -3.37
C ASP A 30 -0.80 17.72 -2.50
N SER A 31 -0.53 17.60 -1.21
CA SER A 31 -0.62 18.68 -0.21
C SER A 31 0.63 19.57 -0.15
N TYR A 32 1.69 19.26 -0.90
CA TYR A 32 2.94 20.02 -0.92
C TYR A 32 3.54 20.07 -2.32
N GLU A 33 4.27 21.13 -2.61
CA GLU A 33 4.95 21.34 -3.89
C GLU A 33 6.13 20.39 -4.12
N ASN A 34 6.46 20.17 -5.38
CA ASN A 34 7.57 19.32 -5.81
C ASN A 34 7.50 17.87 -5.31
N ALA A 35 6.30 17.36 -5.05
CA ALA A 35 6.11 15.95 -4.77
C ALA A 35 6.64 15.07 -5.91
N PRO A 36 7.13 13.85 -5.64
CA PRO A 36 7.79 12.99 -6.64
C PRO A 36 7.07 12.86 -7.97
N ALA A 37 5.77 12.60 -7.99
CA ALA A 37 4.99 12.44 -9.22
C ALA A 37 4.79 13.76 -9.97
N MET A 38 4.72 14.91 -9.27
CA MET A 38 4.61 16.23 -9.91
C MET A 38 5.80 16.55 -10.80
N GLN A 39 6.99 16.03 -10.47
CA GLN A 39 8.23 16.27 -11.23
C GLN A 39 8.21 15.66 -12.63
N VAL A 40 7.34 14.69 -12.86
CA VAL A 40 7.23 13.94 -14.12
C VAL A 40 5.85 14.01 -14.77
N ALA A 41 4.85 14.62 -14.11
CA ALA A 41 3.50 14.75 -14.63
C ALA A 41 3.39 15.87 -15.71
N HIS A 42 2.30 15.89 -16.47
CA HIS A 42 2.00 16.95 -17.44
C HIS A 42 1.55 18.26 -16.78
N GLY A 43 1.02 18.17 -15.56
CA GLY A 43 0.62 19.29 -14.73
C GLY A 43 0.40 18.82 -13.30
N PHE A 44 0.24 19.76 -12.40
CA PHE A 44 0.01 19.43 -10.99
C PHE A 44 -0.89 20.46 -10.30
N GLU A 45 -1.46 20.05 -9.16
CA GLU A 45 -2.20 20.88 -8.23
C GLU A 45 -1.69 20.62 -6.79
N VAL A 46 -1.65 21.68 -6.00
CA VAL A 46 -1.31 21.59 -4.57
C VAL A 46 -2.53 21.98 -3.77
N ILE A 47 -3.16 20.98 -3.12
CA ILE A 47 -4.36 21.18 -2.32
C ILE A 47 -4.34 20.27 -1.08
N ASN A 48 -5.12 20.62 -0.08
CA ASN A 48 -5.49 19.67 0.96
C ASN A 48 -6.61 18.75 0.41
N MET A 49 -6.28 17.51 0.10
CA MET A 49 -7.24 16.53 -0.45
C MET A 49 -8.32 16.06 0.57
N LEU A 50 -8.19 16.43 1.84
CA LEU A 50 -9.26 16.25 2.85
C LEU A 50 -10.29 17.39 2.78
N ASP A 51 -10.00 18.48 2.05
CA ASP A 51 -10.96 19.53 1.75
C ASP A 51 -11.75 19.13 0.48
N GLY A 52 -13.02 18.74 0.68
CA GLY A 52 -13.90 18.30 -0.41
C GLY A 52 -14.17 19.40 -1.44
N GLU A 53 -14.25 20.69 -1.04
CA GLU A 53 -14.47 21.79 -1.98
C GLU A 53 -13.22 22.05 -2.84
N ALA A 54 -12.03 21.92 -2.25
CA ALA A 54 -10.79 22.01 -3.01
C ALA A 54 -10.68 20.88 -4.03
N LEU A 55 -11.09 19.68 -3.64
CA LEU A 55 -11.12 18.51 -4.53
C LEU A 55 -12.12 18.71 -5.68
N ASP A 56 -13.36 19.17 -5.38
CA ASP A 56 -14.37 19.47 -6.39
C ASP A 56 -13.85 20.50 -7.42
N ARG A 57 -13.22 21.58 -6.95
CA ARG A 57 -12.66 22.62 -7.83
C ARG A 57 -11.62 22.09 -8.82
N ILE A 58 -10.74 21.16 -8.41
CA ILE A 58 -9.74 20.63 -9.34
C ILE A 58 -10.34 19.58 -10.29
N VAL A 59 -11.33 18.82 -9.85
CA VAL A 59 -12.08 17.91 -10.72
C VAL A 59 -12.82 18.72 -11.81
N ASP A 60 -13.51 19.79 -11.44
CA ASP A 60 -14.19 20.69 -12.37
C ASP A 60 -13.21 21.40 -13.32
N LYS A 61 -12.05 21.83 -12.81
CA LYS A 61 -11.01 22.48 -13.61
C LYS A 61 -10.43 21.56 -14.68
N HIS A 62 -10.14 20.32 -14.30
CA HIS A 62 -9.40 19.40 -15.16
C HIS A 62 -10.29 18.49 -15.98
N GLN A 63 -11.55 18.23 -15.55
CA GLN A 63 -12.47 17.31 -16.21
C GLN A 63 -11.78 15.98 -16.56
N PRO A 64 -11.30 15.20 -15.57
CA PRO A 64 -10.57 13.97 -15.82
C PRO A 64 -11.49 12.86 -16.30
N ASP A 65 -10.95 11.93 -17.09
CA ASP A 65 -11.61 10.67 -17.42
C ASP A 65 -11.53 9.68 -16.24
N PHE A 66 -10.41 9.74 -15.49
CA PHE A 66 -10.12 8.87 -14.36
C PHE A 66 -9.63 9.66 -13.15
N ILE A 67 -10.07 9.24 -11.95
CA ILE A 67 -9.51 9.62 -10.66
C ILE A 67 -8.82 8.40 -10.07
N VAL A 68 -7.51 8.52 -9.82
CA VAL A 68 -6.66 7.43 -9.32
C VAL A 68 -6.08 7.83 -7.98
N PRO A 69 -6.62 7.31 -6.86
CA PRO A 69 -6.04 7.51 -5.54
C PRO A 69 -4.75 6.72 -5.36
N GLU A 70 -3.73 7.36 -4.78
CA GLU A 70 -2.44 6.72 -4.45
C GLU A 70 -2.14 6.78 -2.95
N ILE A 71 -2.90 7.57 -2.21
CA ILE A 71 -2.79 7.67 -0.74
C ILE A 71 -4.18 7.59 -0.10
N GLU A 72 -4.20 7.42 1.23
CA GLU A 72 -5.44 7.31 2.01
C GLU A 72 -6.01 8.68 2.46
N ALA A 73 -5.20 9.75 2.52
CA ALA A 73 -5.60 11.05 3.06
C ALA A 73 -6.41 11.90 2.05
N ILE A 74 -7.58 11.39 1.65
CA ILE A 74 -8.47 11.99 0.64
C ILE A 74 -9.91 12.00 1.17
N ARG A 75 -10.72 12.97 0.77
CA ARG A 75 -12.15 13.04 1.04
C ARG A 75 -12.91 12.08 0.11
N THR A 76 -12.76 10.77 0.38
CA THR A 76 -13.23 9.69 -0.52
C THR A 76 -14.76 9.62 -0.67
N GLU A 77 -15.52 10.23 0.24
CA GLU A 77 -16.99 10.32 0.10
C GLU A 77 -17.41 11.07 -1.18
N ARG A 78 -16.59 12.01 -1.67
CA ARG A 78 -16.82 12.73 -2.94
C ARG A 78 -16.75 11.82 -4.16
N PHE A 79 -16.04 10.72 -4.07
CA PHE A 79 -15.84 9.79 -5.19
C PHE A 79 -17.15 9.20 -5.71
N TYR A 80 -18.12 8.93 -4.82
CA TYR A 80 -19.45 8.47 -5.23
C TYR A 80 -20.20 9.48 -6.09
N ASP A 81 -19.97 10.77 -5.87
CA ASP A 81 -20.59 11.82 -6.68
C ASP A 81 -19.88 11.99 -8.02
N TYR A 82 -18.57 11.80 -8.06
CA TYR A 82 -17.81 11.81 -9.31
C TYR A 82 -18.19 10.62 -10.21
N GLU A 83 -18.37 9.42 -9.65
CA GLU A 83 -18.88 8.27 -10.42
C GLU A 83 -20.28 8.53 -11.01
N LYS A 84 -21.19 9.18 -10.27
CA LYS A 84 -22.52 9.60 -10.79
C LYS A 84 -22.41 10.60 -11.93
N GLN A 85 -21.33 11.40 -11.97
CA GLN A 85 -21.04 12.34 -13.05
C GLN A 85 -20.37 11.67 -14.27
N GLY A 86 -20.11 10.37 -14.20
CA GLY A 86 -19.49 9.59 -15.28
C GLY A 86 -17.96 9.58 -15.28
N ILE A 87 -17.33 10.07 -14.21
CA ILE A 87 -15.88 9.96 -14.02
C ILE A 87 -15.56 8.59 -13.43
N THR A 88 -14.59 7.88 -13.98
CA THR A 88 -14.17 6.59 -13.44
C THR A 88 -13.25 6.79 -12.24
N VAL A 89 -13.68 6.35 -11.06
CA VAL A 89 -12.82 6.27 -9.86
C VAL A 89 -12.20 4.88 -9.80
N VAL A 90 -10.91 4.81 -9.47
CA VAL A 90 -10.12 3.58 -9.52
C VAL A 90 -9.73 3.09 -8.13
N PRO A 91 -9.88 1.79 -7.84
CA PRO A 91 -10.61 0.78 -8.61
C PRO A 91 -12.11 1.05 -8.65
N SER A 92 -12.67 1.62 -7.56
CA SER A 92 -14.03 2.12 -7.41
C SER A 92 -14.12 3.11 -6.23
N ALA A 93 -15.15 3.95 -6.20
CA ALA A 93 -15.41 4.81 -5.02
C ALA A 93 -15.59 3.98 -3.74
N LYS A 94 -16.24 2.82 -3.83
CA LYS A 94 -16.41 1.89 -2.71
C LYS A 94 -15.05 1.37 -2.21
N ALA A 95 -14.19 0.90 -3.11
CA ALA A 95 -12.88 0.39 -2.74
C ALA A 95 -12.03 1.47 -2.04
N ALA A 96 -11.95 2.66 -2.61
CA ALA A 96 -11.23 3.77 -2.03
C ALA A 96 -11.78 4.18 -0.65
N ASN A 97 -13.10 4.23 -0.48
CA ASN A 97 -13.73 4.60 0.78
C ASN A 97 -13.55 3.54 1.87
N PHE A 98 -13.72 2.26 1.53
CA PHE A 98 -13.61 1.17 2.50
C PHE A 98 -12.18 1.00 3.02
N THR A 99 -11.18 1.18 2.17
CA THR A 99 -9.78 1.03 2.58
C THR A 99 -9.25 2.21 3.38
N MET A 100 -9.89 3.38 3.27
CA MET A 100 -9.68 4.51 4.20
C MET A 100 -10.19 4.22 5.61
N ASN A 101 -11.11 3.30 5.74
CA ASN A 101 -11.75 2.93 6.99
C ASN A 101 -11.40 1.49 7.35
N ARG A 102 -10.35 1.32 8.19
CA ARG A 102 -9.86 0.01 8.64
C ARG A 102 -10.97 -0.86 9.27
N LYS A 103 -12.00 -0.25 9.87
CA LYS A 103 -13.18 -0.94 10.39
C LYS A 103 -14.03 -1.50 9.25
N ALA A 104 -14.32 -0.68 8.24
CA ALA A 104 -15.16 -1.11 7.12
C ALA A 104 -14.54 -2.30 6.38
N ILE A 105 -13.25 -2.23 6.05
CA ILE A 105 -12.57 -3.34 5.34
C ILE A 105 -12.45 -4.60 6.21
N ARG A 106 -12.18 -4.44 7.53
CA ARG A 106 -12.11 -5.58 8.45
C ARG A 106 -13.47 -6.25 8.61
N ASP A 107 -14.54 -5.48 8.77
CA ASP A 107 -15.88 -6.01 8.92
C ASP A 107 -16.39 -6.66 7.62
N LEU A 108 -16.11 -6.07 6.46
CA LEU A 108 -16.35 -6.70 5.16
C LEU A 108 -15.67 -8.07 5.06
N ALA A 109 -14.36 -8.13 5.33
CA ALA A 109 -13.60 -9.38 5.25
C ALA A 109 -14.14 -10.45 6.23
N SER A 110 -14.29 -10.10 7.50
CA SER A 110 -14.61 -11.06 8.56
C SER A 110 -16.09 -11.39 8.66
N LYS A 111 -16.98 -10.35 8.66
CA LYS A 111 -18.40 -10.55 8.98
C LYS A 111 -19.24 -10.83 7.74
N GLU A 112 -18.96 -10.17 6.62
CA GLU A 112 -19.76 -10.31 5.41
C GLU A 112 -19.25 -11.44 4.52
N LEU A 113 -17.92 -11.54 4.32
CA LEU A 113 -17.32 -12.54 3.44
C LEU A 113 -16.84 -13.80 4.18
N GLY A 114 -16.81 -13.79 5.52
CA GLY A 114 -16.39 -14.92 6.32
C GLY A 114 -14.91 -15.30 6.14
N LEU A 115 -14.06 -14.36 5.71
CA LEU A 115 -12.63 -14.60 5.57
C LEU A 115 -11.99 -14.78 6.95
N LYS A 116 -11.01 -15.65 7.03
CA LYS A 116 -10.25 -15.87 8.25
C LYS A 116 -9.36 -14.66 8.54
N THR A 117 -9.62 -13.99 9.67
CA THR A 117 -8.87 -12.82 10.15
C THR A 117 -8.42 -13.05 11.59
N ALA A 118 -7.47 -12.28 12.09
CA ALA A 118 -7.21 -12.21 13.51
C ALA A 118 -8.50 -11.88 14.27
N LYS A 119 -8.69 -12.45 15.47
CA LYS A 119 -9.80 -12.05 16.36
C LYS A 119 -9.60 -10.58 16.72
N TYR A 120 -10.66 -9.78 16.69
CA TYR A 120 -10.56 -8.33 16.91
C TYR A 120 -11.73 -7.75 17.68
N GLN A 121 -11.51 -6.58 18.28
CA GLN A 121 -12.50 -5.73 18.91
C GLN A 121 -12.17 -4.26 18.67
N TYR A 122 -13.17 -3.38 18.79
CA TYR A 122 -12.99 -1.94 18.67
C TYR A 122 -13.08 -1.27 20.05
N ALA A 123 -12.43 -0.10 20.18
CA ALA A 123 -12.52 0.69 21.40
C ALA A 123 -12.40 2.19 21.07
N THR A 124 -13.22 3.01 21.76
CA THR A 124 -13.29 4.47 21.64
C THR A 124 -12.83 5.18 22.91
N SER A 125 -12.48 4.42 23.94
CA SER A 125 -11.94 4.92 25.21
C SER A 125 -10.92 3.95 25.80
N ALA A 126 -10.15 4.41 26.80
CA ALA A 126 -9.19 3.56 27.52
C ALA A 126 -9.88 2.39 28.25
N GLU A 127 -11.07 2.64 28.81
CA GLU A 127 -11.87 1.60 29.49
C GLU A 127 -12.38 0.55 28.50
N GLU A 128 -12.82 0.96 27.33
CA GLU A 128 -13.21 0.03 26.25
C GLU A 128 -12.00 -0.73 25.71
N LEU A 129 -10.85 -0.08 25.59
CA LEU A 129 -9.60 -0.74 25.21
C LEU A 129 -9.24 -1.87 26.18
N GLN A 130 -9.36 -1.62 27.50
CA GLN A 130 -9.10 -2.64 28.51
C GLN A 130 -10.04 -3.85 28.34
N LYS A 131 -11.33 -3.62 28.11
CA LYS A 131 -12.30 -4.70 27.85
C LYS A 131 -11.96 -5.45 26.56
N ALA A 132 -11.66 -4.71 25.47
CA ALA A 132 -11.29 -5.29 24.20
C ALA A 132 -10.05 -6.19 24.30
N VAL A 133 -9.04 -5.76 25.07
CA VAL A 133 -7.84 -6.58 25.34
C VAL A 133 -8.17 -7.83 26.12
N GLN A 134 -9.07 -7.77 27.12
CA GLN A 134 -9.52 -8.95 27.85
C GLN A 134 -10.26 -9.95 26.96
N GLU A 135 -11.09 -9.46 26.03
CA GLU A 135 -11.82 -10.32 25.09
C GLU A 135 -10.92 -10.91 24.02
N VAL A 136 -10.01 -10.12 23.45
CA VAL A 136 -9.10 -10.55 22.38
C VAL A 136 -8.01 -11.48 22.93
N GLY A 137 -7.48 -11.16 24.10
CA GLY A 137 -6.36 -11.85 24.75
C GLY A 137 -5.02 -11.13 24.55
N ILE A 138 -4.03 -11.52 25.35
CA ILE A 138 -2.64 -11.05 25.29
C ILE A 138 -1.75 -12.21 24.80
N PRO A 139 -0.81 -11.97 23.85
CA PRO A 139 -0.47 -10.69 23.23
C PRO A 139 -1.49 -10.23 22.18
N CYS A 140 -1.63 -8.90 22.02
CA CYS A 140 -2.47 -8.31 20.99
C CYS A 140 -1.84 -7.02 20.44
N VAL A 141 -2.35 -6.55 19.31
CA VAL A 141 -1.90 -5.34 18.62
C VAL A 141 -3.02 -4.31 18.63
N VAL A 142 -2.69 -3.08 19.03
CA VAL A 142 -3.60 -1.93 18.99
C VAL A 142 -3.20 -1.03 17.82
N LYS A 143 -4.17 -0.69 16.98
CA LYS A 143 -3.96 0.19 15.81
C LYS A 143 -5.05 1.25 15.76
N PRO A 144 -4.73 2.55 15.55
CA PRO A 144 -5.76 3.53 15.20
C PRO A 144 -6.47 3.12 13.90
N LEU A 145 -7.78 3.38 13.81
CA LEU A 145 -8.53 3.08 12.57
C LEU A 145 -8.09 3.95 11.41
N MET A 146 -7.71 5.20 11.69
CA MET A 146 -7.21 6.14 10.69
C MET A 146 -5.74 6.47 10.95
N SER A 147 -4.84 5.65 10.45
CA SER A 147 -3.39 5.87 10.50
C SER A 147 -2.72 5.16 9.33
N SER A 148 -1.49 5.56 8.99
CA SER A 148 -0.67 4.90 7.97
C SER A 148 0.74 4.68 8.49
N SER A 149 1.48 3.74 7.89
CA SER A 149 2.88 3.45 8.22
C SER A 149 3.10 3.14 9.72
N GLY A 150 2.22 2.34 10.32
CA GLY A 150 2.35 1.90 11.72
C GLY A 150 2.28 2.98 12.79
N LYS A 151 1.91 4.24 12.44
CA LYS A 151 1.80 5.32 13.43
C LYS A 151 0.69 5.03 14.43
N GLY A 152 1.02 5.15 15.72
CA GLY A 152 0.09 4.84 16.80
C GLY A 152 -0.14 3.34 17.02
N GLN A 153 0.50 2.46 16.25
CA GLN A 153 0.43 1.02 16.46
C GLN A 153 1.36 0.58 17.56
N SER A 154 0.88 -0.29 18.45
CA SER A 154 1.68 -0.90 19.50
C SER A 154 1.23 -2.32 19.83
N THR A 155 2.15 -3.13 20.34
CA THR A 155 1.86 -4.48 20.83
C THR A 155 1.70 -4.44 22.33
N ILE A 156 0.59 -4.96 22.84
CA ILE A 156 0.33 -5.20 24.26
C ILE A 156 0.82 -6.60 24.59
N LYS A 157 1.83 -6.69 25.47
CA LYS A 157 2.39 -7.94 25.97
C LYS A 157 1.97 -8.24 27.40
N THR A 158 1.59 -7.20 28.14
CA THR A 158 1.11 -7.26 29.51
C THR A 158 0.01 -6.23 29.75
N GLU A 159 -0.80 -6.39 30.78
CA GLU A 159 -1.84 -5.41 31.13
C GLU A 159 -1.28 -4.00 31.40
N ASN A 160 -0.04 -3.89 31.87
CA ASN A 160 0.63 -2.60 32.10
C ASN A 160 0.91 -1.80 30.83
N ASP A 161 0.82 -2.42 29.67
CA ASP A 161 1.05 -1.75 28.37
C ASP A 161 -0.20 -1.02 27.88
N ILE A 162 -1.38 -1.31 28.41
CA ILE A 162 -2.68 -0.85 27.88
C ILE A 162 -2.78 0.69 27.83
N GLU A 163 -2.51 1.33 28.96
CA GLU A 163 -2.61 2.81 29.05
C GLU A 163 -1.64 3.49 28.08
N LYS A 164 -0.41 3.01 28.01
CA LYS A 164 0.61 3.53 27.08
C LYS A 164 0.21 3.31 25.63
N ALA A 165 -0.37 2.14 25.32
CA ALA A 165 -0.87 1.81 23.99
C ALA A 165 -2.00 2.75 23.56
N TRP A 166 -2.94 3.06 24.47
CA TRP A 166 -4.00 4.02 24.23
C TRP A 166 -3.46 5.41 23.91
N GLN A 167 -2.59 5.94 24.78
CA GLN A 167 -2.00 7.26 24.58
C GLN A 167 -1.23 7.37 23.27
N TYR A 168 -0.49 6.32 22.90
CA TYR A 168 0.24 6.30 21.64
C TYR A 168 -0.68 6.22 20.43
N ALA A 169 -1.77 5.44 20.52
CA ALA A 169 -2.77 5.34 19.47
C ALA A 169 -3.50 6.68 19.26
N VAL A 170 -3.87 7.38 20.35
CA VAL A 170 -4.47 8.72 20.31
C VAL A 170 -3.53 9.71 19.61
N ALA A 171 -2.26 9.74 19.99
CA ALA A 171 -1.26 10.64 19.39
C ALA A 171 -0.97 10.34 17.91
N GLY A 172 -1.14 9.10 17.48
CA GLY A 172 -0.93 8.65 16.08
C GLY A 172 -2.19 8.68 15.20
N SER A 173 -3.36 8.92 15.79
CA SER A 173 -4.65 8.94 15.10
C SER A 173 -4.78 10.17 14.20
N ARG A 174 -5.50 10.02 13.08
CA ARG A 174 -5.90 11.11 12.19
C ARG A 174 -7.42 11.25 12.20
N GLY A 175 -7.93 12.48 12.17
CA GLY A 175 -9.37 12.79 12.17
C GLY A 175 -9.93 13.11 13.56
N ASP A 176 -11.22 13.40 13.61
CA ASP A 176 -11.91 13.95 14.79
C ASP A 176 -12.43 12.85 15.74
N VAL A 177 -12.45 11.59 15.29
CA VAL A 177 -12.93 10.45 16.08
C VAL A 177 -11.75 9.55 16.42
N ILE A 178 -11.49 9.37 17.72
CA ILE A 178 -10.49 8.44 18.21
C ILE A 178 -11.15 7.08 18.38
N GLU A 179 -10.85 6.18 17.47
CA GLU A 179 -11.25 4.78 17.54
C GLU A 179 -10.06 3.89 17.18
N VAL A 180 -9.89 2.82 17.92
CA VAL A 180 -8.82 1.83 17.69
C VAL A 180 -9.40 0.45 17.44
N ILE A 181 -8.66 -0.38 16.70
CA ILE A 181 -8.86 -1.82 16.63
C ILE A 181 -7.82 -2.53 17.49
N VAL A 182 -8.26 -3.51 18.26
CA VAL A 182 -7.44 -4.46 19.01
C VAL A 182 -7.50 -5.77 18.27
N GLU A 183 -6.38 -6.28 17.82
CA GLU A 183 -6.29 -7.55 17.09
C GLU A 183 -5.43 -8.54 17.84
N ALA A 184 -5.86 -9.80 17.91
CA ALA A 184 -5.05 -10.89 18.46
C ALA A 184 -3.73 -10.97 17.68
N PHE A 185 -2.65 -11.24 18.41
CA PHE A 185 -1.38 -11.51 17.76
C PHE A 185 -1.46 -12.84 17.01
N VAL A 186 -1.19 -12.81 15.71
CA VAL A 186 -1.15 -14.01 14.87
C VAL A 186 0.27 -14.54 14.88
N ASP A 187 0.47 -15.79 15.28
CA ASP A 187 1.75 -16.48 15.20
C ASP A 187 1.97 -17.00 13.78
N PHE A 188 2.60 -16.20 12.95
CA PHE A 188 2.86 -16.50 11.54
C PHE A 188 4.33 -16.82 11.28
N HIS A 189 4.58 -17.72 10.35
CA HIS A 189 5.93 -18.03 9.87
C HIS A 189 6.35 -17.21 8.67
N SER A 190 5.38 -16.60 7.96
CA SER A 190 5.62 -15.74 6.80
C SER A 190 4.49 -14.74 6.62
N GLU A 191 4.83 -13.54 6.20
CA GLU A 191 3.90 -12.50 5.74
C GLU A 191 4.13 -12.28 4.25
N ILE A 192 3.04 -12.28 3.47
CA ILE A 192 3.10 -12.06 2.03
C ILE A 192 2.15 -10.96 1.58
N THR A 193 2.55 -10.26 0.53
CA THR A 193 1.66 -9.42 -0.27
C THR A 193 1.33 -10.15 -1.58
N LEU A 194 0.05 -10.29 -1.87
CA LEU A 194 -0.46 -10.80 -3.13
C LEU A 194 -1.02 -9.65 -3.96
N LEU A 195 -0.29 -9.23 -4.98
CA LEU A 195 -0.80 -8.24 -5.94
C LEU A 195 -1.87 -8.91 -6.78
N THR A 196 -3.09 -8.39 -6.65
CA THR A 196 -4.31 -8.92 -7.27
C THR A 196 -4.83 -7.91 -8.28
N ILE A 197 -5.02 -8.32 -9.52
CA ILE A 197 -5.44 -7.45 -10.62
C ILE A 197 -6.85 -7.81 -11.05
N THR A 198 -7.79 -6.92 -10.77
CA THR A 198 -9.17 -7.05 -11.27
C THR A 198 -9.31 -6.38 -12.63
N GLN A 199 -10.08 -6.97 -13.52
CA GLN A 199 -10.28 -6.50 -14.89
C GLN A 199 -11.78 -6.40 -15.20
N ASN A 200 -12.20 -5.42 -16.00
CA ASN A 200 -13.63 -5.23 -16.33
C ASN A 200 -14.25 -6.41 -17.11
N ASN A 201 -13.49 -7.05 -18.01
CA ASN A 201 -14.03 -8.06 -18.93
C ASN A 201 -13.20 -9.35 -18.96
N ASN A 202 -12.29 -9.52 -18.04
CA ASN A 202 -11.39 -10.67 -17.96
C ASN A 202 -11.29 -11.17 -16.51
N PRO A 203 -10.87 -12.41 -16.30
CA PRO A 203 -10.67 -12.95 -14.96
C PRO A 203 -9.69 -12.12 -14.13
N THR A 204 -9.84 -12.19 -12.82
CA THR A 204 -8.84 -11.69 -11.85
C THR A 204 -7.53 -12.44 -12.03
N LEU A 205 -6.42 -11.72 -11.99
CA LEU A 205 -5.08 -12.28 -12.08
C LEU A 205 -4.28 -11.99 -10.82
N PHE A 206 -3.33 -12.85 -10.53
CA PHE A 206 -2.46 -12.74 -9.36
C PHE A 206 -1.00 -12.74 -9.79
N CYS A 207 -0.21 -11.86 -9.18
CA CYS A 207 1.25 -11.95 -9.29
C CYS A 207 1.77 -13.09 -8.43
N ALA A 208 3.01 -13.53 -8.69
CA ALA A 208 3.71 -14.39 -7.74
C ALA A 208 3.78 -13.69 -6.37
N PRO A 209 3.64 -14.42 -5.25
CA PRO A 209 3.60 -13.83 -3.93
C PRO A 209 4.89 -13.06 -3.62
N ILE A 210 4.75 -11.94 -2.92
CA ILE A 210 5.86 -11.08 -2.50
C ILE A 210 6.04 -11.23 -0.99
N GLY A 211 7.23 -11.66 -0.58
CA GLY A 211 7.64 -11.61 0.82
C GLY A 211 8.25 -10.25 1.14
N HIS A 212 8.12 -9.82 2.39
CA HIS A 212 8.66 -8.55 2.79
C HIS A 212 9.13 -8.55 4.24
N ARG A 213 9.95 -7.57 4.59
CA ARG A 213 10.36 -7.26 5.94
C ARG A 213 9.97 -5.82 6.27
N GLN A 214 9.33 -5.67 7.40
CA GLN A 214 8.98 -4.37 7.97
C GLN A 214 9.84 -4.09 9.20
N GLU A 215 10.10 -2.82 9.45
CA GLU A 215 10.73 -2.35 10.68
C GLU A 215 10.02 -1.07 11.14
N ARG A 216 9.62 -1.01 12.40
CA ARG A 216 8.81 0.08 12.95
C ARG A 216 7.48 0.32 12.22
N GLY A 217 6.92 -0.73 11.60
CA GLY A 217 5.72 -0.63 10.76
C GLY A 217 5.95 -0.03 9.37
N ASP A 218 7.22 0.20 8.98
CA ASP A 218 7.59 0.67 7.65
C ASP A 218 8.27 -0.44 6.84
N TYR A 219 7.91 -0.54 5.57
CA TYR A 219 8.55 -1.40 4.58
C TYR A 219 10.06 -1.13 4.48
N GLN A 220 10.86 -2.18 4.50
CA GLN A 220 12.32 -2.12 4.38
C GLN A 220 12.83 -2.88 3.16
N GLU A 221 12.35 -4.10 2.97
CA GLU A 221 12.79 -5.01 1.92
C GLU A 221 11.63 -5.85 1.41
N SER A 222 11.66 -6.20 0.13
CA SER A 222 10.77 -7.22 -0.42
C SER A 222 11.50 -8.11 -1.41
N TRP A 223 10.96 -9.30 -1.63
CA TRP A 223 11.48 -10.27 -2.58
C TRP A 223 10.36 -11.02 -3.26
N GLN A 224 10.59 -11.40 -4.52
CA GLN A 224 9.62 -12.14 -5.33
C GLN A 224 10.35 -13.24 -6.12
N PRO A 225 9.84 -14.51 -6.10
CA PRO A 225 8.66 -14.92 -5.35
C PRO A 225 8.96 -15.19 -3.87
N ALA A 226 7.98 -14.98 -3.01
CA ALA A 226 7.99 -15.50 -1.64
C ALA A 226 7.76 -17.00 -1.63
N LYS A 227 8.28 -17.68 -0.61
CA LYS A 227 8.01 -19.09 -0.40
C LYS A 227 6.63 -19.24 0.26
N ALA A 228 5.72 -19.91 -0.42
CA ALA A 228 4.42 -20.32 0.08
C ALA A 228 4.11 -21.75 -0.43
N SER A 229 3.31 -22.51 0.29
CA SER A 229 2.80 -23.78 -0.22
C SER A 229 1.73 -23.52 -1.30
N GLU A 230 1.50 -24.49 -2.17
CA GLU A 230 0.43 -24.38 -3.17
C GLU A 230 -0.95 -24.21 -2.49
N ALA A 231 -1.16 -24.87 -1.35
CA ALA A 231 -2.40 -24.77 -0.59
C ALA A 231 -2.59 -23.36 0.01
N ASP A 232 -1.55 -22.79 0.64
CA ASP A 232 -1.61 -21.43 1.18
C ASP A 232 -1.83 -20.40 0.07
N LEU A 233 -1.16 -20.58 -1.07
CA LEU A 233 -1.30 -19.66 -2.19
C LEU A 233 -2.72 -19.72 -2.77
N TYR A 234 -3.29 -20.91 -2.91
CA TYR A 234 -4.66 -21.09 -3.36
C TYR A 234 -5.66 -20.42 -2.40
N GLU A 235 -5.50 -20.64 -1.07
CA GLU A 235 -6.35 -20.02 -0.05
C GLU A 235 -6.23 -18.48 -0.08
N ALA A 236 -5.01 -17.94 -0.21
CA ALA A 236 -4.78 -16.50 -0.33
C ALA A 236 -5.42 -15.90 -1.60
N GLN A 237 -5.32 -16.59 -2.73
CA GLN A 237 -5.96 -16.17 -3.99
C GLN A 237 -7.49 -16.17 -3.89
N ASP A 238 -8.09 -17.21 -3.33
CA ASP A 238 -9.55 -17.30 -3.09
C ASP A 238 -10.04 -16.15 -2.19
N MET A 239 -9.33 -15.87 -1.10
CA MET A 239 -9.65 -14.73 -0.23
C MET A 239 -9.49 -13.38 -0.96
N ALA A 240 -8.41 -13.21 -1.72
CA ALA A 240 -8.15 -11.98 -2.48
C ALA A 240 -9.22 -11.75 -3.55
N GLU A 241 -9.61 -12.77 -4.28
CA GLU A 241 -10.68 -12.69 -5.28
C GLU A 241 -11.99 -12.26 -4.64
N LYS A 242 -12.44 -12.93 -3.58
CA LYS A 242 -13.67 -12.62 -2.87
C LYS A 242 -13.74 -11.17 -2.39
N ILE A 243 -12.67 -10.67 -1.77
CA ILE A 243 -12.68 -9.31 -1.22
C ILE A 243 -12.59 -8.25 -2.30
N THR A 244 -11.82 -8.47 -3.37
CA THR A 244 -11.71 -7.51 -4.48
C THR A 244 -12.98 -7.48 -5.32
N GLU A 245 -13.66 -8.61 -5.54
CA GLU A 245 -14.98 -8.65 -6.16
C GLU A 245 -16.03 -7.87 -5.35
N ALA A 246 -16.04 -8.04 -4.02
CA ALA A 246 -16.95 -7.31 -3.14
C ALA A 246 -16.73 -5.79 -3.15
N LEU A 247 -15.48 -5.33 -3.36
CA LEU A 247 -15.14 -3.93 -3.50
C LEU A 247 -15.42 -3.38 -4.90
N GLY A 248 -15.32 -4.22 -5.92
CA GLY A 248 -15.60 -3.89 -7.32
C GLY A 248 -14.57 -3.00 -7.98
N GLY A 249 -14.78 -2.76 -9.28
CA GLY A 249 -13.91 -1.94 -10.11
C GLY A 249 -12.73 -2.70 -10.74
N ALA A 250 -11.97 -2.00 -11.55
CA ALA A 250 -10.79 -2.55 -12.21
C ALA A 250 -9.53 -1.81 -11.78
N GLY A 251 -8.50 -2.56 -11.39
CA GLY A 251 -7.26 -2.00 -10.88
C GLY A 251 -6.40 -3.06 -10.21
N LEU A 252 -5.36 -2.60 -9.56
CA LEU A 252 -4.48 -3.43 -8.76
C LEU A 252 -4.81 -3.24 -7.28
N PHE A 253 -4.84 -4.35 -6.56
CA PHE A 253 -4.97 -4.40 -5.11
C PHE A 253 -3.74 -5.09 -4.52
N GLY A 254 -3.13 -4.49 -3.52
CA GLY A 254 -2.15 -5.14 -2.66
C GLY A 254 -2.87 -5.80 -1.48
N VAL A 255 -2.94 -7.12 -1.45
CA VAL A 255 -3.61 -7.86 -0.37
C VAL A 255 -2.57 -8.55 0.48
N GLU A 256 -2.58 -8.29 1.78
CA GLU A 256 -1.61 -8.83 2.74
C GLU A 256 -2.19 -10.00 3.52
N PHE A 257 -1.37 -11.05 3.67
CA PHE A 257 -1.74 -12.28 4.36
C PHE A 257 -0.66 -12.73 5.33
N PHE A 258 -1.08 -13.28 6.47
CA PHE A 258 -0.22 -14.06 7.35
C PHE A 258 -0.37 -15.55 7.02
N LEU A 259 0.75 -16.21 6.75
CA LEU A 259 0.82 -17.66 6.56
C LEU A 259 1.19 -18.30 7.89
N THR A 260 0.31 -19.19 8.38
CA THR A 260 0.46 -19.85 9.66
C THR A 260 0.35 -21.36 9.53
N ASN A 261 0.66 -22.10 10.59
CA ASN A 261 0.43 -23.55 10.62
C ASN A 261 -1.06 -23.93 10.61
N GLU A 262 -1.95 -22.96 10.84
CA GLU A 262 -3.41 -23.15 10.87
C GLU A 262 -4.11 -22.67 9.58
N GLY A 263 -3.35 -22.27 8.55
CA GLY A 263 -3.83 -21.73 7.28
C GLY A 263 -3.55 -20.23 7.12
N VAL A 264 -4.22 -19.62 6.18
CA VAL A 264 -3.99 -18.23 5.77
C VAL A 264 -4.94 -17.28 6.52
N TYR A 265 -4.41 -16.15 6.97
CA TYR A 265 -5.18 -15.08 7.60
C TYR A 265 -5.11 -13.82 6.74
N PHE A 266 -6.26 -13.25 6.40
CA PHE A 266 -6.33 -11.93 5.80
C PHE A 266 -5.86 -10.87 6.82
N SER A 267 -4.92 -10.03 6.40
CA SER A 267 -4.36 -8.95 7.22
C SER A 267 -4.89 -7.58 6.82
N GLU A 268 -4.56 -7.12 5.62
CA GLU A 268 -4.90 -5.78 5.13
C GLU A 268 -5.08 -5.79 3.61
N LEU A 269 -5.69 -4.72 3.06
CA LEU A 269 -5.83 -4.53 1.62
C LEU A 269 -5.65 -3.04 1.27
N SER A 270 -4.87 -2.79 0.24
CA SER A 270 -4.69 -1.47 -0.39
C SER A 270 -5.22 -1.52 -1.83
N PRO A 271 -6.13 -0.62 -2.25
CA PRO A 271 -6.73 -0.64 -3.60
C PRO A 271 -5.86 0.13 -4.62
N ARG A 272 -4.57 -0.07 -4.59
CA ARG A 272 -3.56 0.67 -5.33
C ARG A 272 -2.23 -0.09 -5.37
N PRO A 273 -1.24 0.34 -6.19
CA PRO A 273 0.12 -0.18 -6.11
C PRO A 273 0.65 -0.18 -4.67
N HIS A 274 1.41 -1.21 -4.32
CA HIS A 274 1.84 -1.49 -2.96
C HIS A 274 3.35 -1.29 -2.80
N ASP A 275 3.79 -0.75 -1.67
CA ASP A 275 5.22 -0.51 -1.40
C ASP A 275 6.10 -1.74 -1.65
N THR A 276 5.62 -2.93 -1.23
CA THR A 276 6.34 -4.19 -1.44
C THR A 276 6.43 -4.59 -2.91
N GLY A 277 5.46 -4.15 -3.73
CA GLY A 277 5.38 -4.38 -5.16
C GLY A 277 6.46 -3.68 -5.98
N MET A 278 7.20 -2.72 -5.36
CA MET A 278 8.37 -2.11 -6.02
C MET A 278 9.41 -3.15 -6.46
N VAL A 279 9.44 -4.34 -5.88
CA VAL A 279 10.30 -5.45 -6.34
C VAL A 279 10.04 -5.80 -7.80
N THR A 280 8.84 -5.58 -8.31
CA THR A 280 8.49 -5.84 -9.71
C THR A 280 9.27 -4.94 -10.69
N LEU A 281 9.76 -3.78 -10.23
CA LEU A 281 10.66 -2.91 -11.00
C LEU A 281 12.03 -3.55 -11.28
N ALA A 282 12.42 -4.59 -10.53
CA ALA A 282 13.59 -5.39 -10.83
C ALA A 282 13.41 -6.32 -12.05
N GLY A 283 12.23 -6.27 -12.70
CA GLY A 283 11.87 -7.13 -13.83
C GLY A 283 11.67 -8.58 -13.40
N THR A 284 11.07 -8.79 -12.24
CA THR A 284 10.75 -10.12 -11.72
C THR A 284 9.63 -10.78 -12.49
N GLN A 285 8.79 -9.99 -13.17
CA GLN A 285 7.65 -10.44 -13.96
C GLN A 285 7.52 -9.64 -15.27
N ASN A 286 6.70 -10.12 -16.19
CA ASN A 286 6.52 -9.54 -17.53
C ASN A 286 6.00 -8.09 -17.54
N PHE A 287 5.22 -7.68 -16.51
CA PHE A 287 4.77 -6.31 -16.27
C PHE A 287 4.99 -5.95 -14.81
N ASN A 288 5.53 -4.77 -14.53
CA ASN A 288 5.59 -4.29 -13.15
C ASN A 288 4.19 -3.88 -12.63
N GLU A 289 4.06 -3.69 -11.33
CA GLU A 289 2.78 -3.40 -10.70
C GLU A 289 2.09 -2.14 -11.25
N PHE A 290 2.85 -1.12 -11.63
CA PHE A 290 2.32 0.13 -12.17
C PHE A 290 1.77 -0.05 -13.58
N GLU A 291 2.43 -0.86 -14.40
CA GLU A 291 1.97 -1.23 -15.74
C GLU A 291 0.72 -2.10 -15.66
N LEU A 292 0.65 -3.04 -14.70
CA LEU A 292 -0.52 -3.86 -14.46
C LEU A 292 -1.71 -3.02 -14.01
N HIS A 293 -1.50 -2.11 -13.04
CA HIS A 293 -2.53 -1.20 -12.57
C HIS A 293 -3.08 -0.33 -13.71
N LEU A 294 -2.20 0.27 -14.49
CA LEU A 294 -2.58 1.10 -15.61
C LEU A 294 -3.35 0.32 -16.69
N ARG A 295 -2.92 -0.90 -17.03
CA ARG A 295 -3.63 -1.75 -17.99
C ARG A 295 -5.04 -2.07 -17.53
N ALA A 296 -5.21 -2.43 -16.26
CA ALA A 296 -6.51 -2.70 -15.66
C ALA A 296 -7.44 -1.48 -15.73
N ILE A 297 -6.95 -0.30 -15.34
CA ILE A 297 -7.67 0.98 -15.39
C ILE A 297 -8.18 1.29 -16.81
N LEU A 298 -7.31 1.13 -17.80
CA LEU A 298 -7.61 1.44 -19.18
C LEU A 298 -8.35 0.31 -19.91
N SER A 299 -8.74 -0.75 -19.22
CA SER A 299 -9.35 -1.95 -19.78
C SER A 299 -8.51 -2.59 -20.91
N LEU A 300 -7.20 -2.44 -20.83
CA LEU A 300 -6.27 -3.13 -21.73
C LEU A 300 -6.12 -4.57 -21.24
N PRO A 301 -6.39 -5.57 -22.08
CA PRO A 301 -6.39 -6.96 -21.61
C PRO A 301 -5.02 -7.41 -21.12
N ILE A 302 -5.02 -8.10 -19.99
CA ILE A 302 -3.88 -8.79 -19.43
C ILE A 302 -4.25 -10.28 -19.45
N PHE A 303 -3.58 -11.08 -20.27
CA PHE A 303 -3.91 -12.49 -20.42
C PHE A 303 -3.22 -13.36 -19.36
N GLU A 304 -1.99 -13.00 -19.01
CA GLU A 304 -1.21 -13.71 -18.00
C GLU A 304 -0.14 -12.79 -17.36
N ILE A 305 0.25 -13.14 -16.17
CA ILE A 305 1.38 -12.55 -15.45
C ILE A 305 2.40 -13.66 -15.23
N THR A 306 3.57 -13.55 -15.89
CA THR A 306 4.62 -14.54 -15.82
C THR A 306 5.75 -14.09 -14.91
N LEU A 307 6.21 -14.98 -14.02
CA LEU A 307 7.42 -14.75 -13.23
C LEU A 307 8.64 -15.02 -14.13
N GLU A 308 9.44 -13.99 -14.39
CA GLU A 308 10.60 -14.07 -15.27
C GLU A 308 11.88 -14.44 -14.52
N LYS A 309 12.03 -13.94 -13.30
CA LYS A 309 13.19 -14.18 -12.43
C LYS A 309 12.90 -13.80 -10.99
N ALA A 310 13.66 -14.36 -10.08
CA ALA A 310 13.64 -13.89 -8.70
C ALA A 310 14.33 -12.50 -8.57
N GLY A 311 13.83 -11.68 -7.66
CA GLY A 311 14.40 -10.37 -7.40
C GLY A 311 14.09 -9.89 -5.99
N ALA A 312 14.81 -8.86 -5.58
CA ALA A 312 14.63 -8.20 -4.29
C ALA A 312 14.71 -6.68 -4.44
N SER A 313 14.09 -6.00 -3.52
CA SER A 313 14.19 -4.56 -3.35
C SER A 313 14.51 -4.20 -1.90
N ALA A 314 15.25 -3.12 -1.70
CA ALA A 314 15.57 -2.58 -0.38
C ALA A 314 15.50 -1.05 -0.41
N VAL A 315 14.92 -0.45 0.63
CA VAL A 315 14.73 1.00 0.69
C VAL A 315 16.04 1.72 1.03
N ILE A 316 16.20 2.93 0.50
CA ILE A 316 17.21 3.89 0.90
C ILE A 316 16.55 4.83 1.91
N LEU A 317 17.02 4.79 3.16
CA LEU A 317 16.50 5.61 4.25
C LEU A 317 17.35 6.87 4.44
N ALA A 318 16.70 7.99 4.74
CA ALA A 318 17.38 9.20 5.17
C ALA A 318 17.93 9.04 6.60
N SER A 319 19.10 9.56 6.85
CA SER A 319 19.76 9.58 8.17
C SER A 319 19.46 10.84 8.97
N GLU A 320 19.09 11.95 8.29
CA GLU A 320 18.95 13.27 8.91
C GLU A 320 17.84 14.12 8.27
N ASP A 321 17.51 15.21 8.94
CA ASP A 321 16.62 16.23 8.39
C ASP A 321 17.36 17.09 7.36
N SER A 322 16.76 17.28 6.18
CA SER A 322 17.29 18.18 5.14
C SER A 322 16.15 18.74 4.29
N VAL A 323 16.33 19.98 3.83
CA VAL A 323 15.45 20.62 2.82
C VAL A 323 15.98 20.42 1.40
N ASN A 324 17.20 19.93 1.24
CA ASN A 324 17.81 19.57 -0.03
C ASN A 324 18.62 18.28 0.15
N PRO A 325 17.95 17.12 0.25
CA PRO A 325 18.63 15.86 0.51
C PRO A 325 19.62 15.52 -0.59
N THR A 326 20.81 15.10 -0.21
CA THR A 326 21.87 14.61 -1.10
C THR A 326 22.08 13.12 -0.89
N PHE A 327 22.57 12.44 -1.92
CA PHE A 327 22.81 11.00 -1.89
C PHE A 327 24.31 10.74 -2.11
N THR A 328 24.90 9.91 -1.25
CA THR A 328 26.27 9.45 -1.37
C THR A 328 26.30 7.96 -1.66
N GLY A 329 27.37 7.46 -2.29
CA GLY A 329 27.53 6.03 -2.58
C GLY A 329 26.73 5.51 -3.78
N ILE A 330 26.06 6.36 -4.54
CA ILE A 330 25.31 5.98 -5.75
C ILE A 330 26.22 5.25 -6.74
N GLU A 331 27.46 5.71 -6.90
CA GLU A 331 28.48 5.08 -7.76
C GLU A 331 28.81 3.66 -7.32
N LYS A 332 28.77 3.37 -6.02
CA LYS A 332 29.00 2.01 -5.49
C LYS A 332 27.84 1.08 -5.83
N VAL A 333 26.60 1.57 -5.68
CA VAL A 333 25.41 0.81 -6.06
C VAL A 333 25.39 0.56 -7.57
N ALA A 334 25.68 1.58 -8.37
CA ALA A 334 25.73 1.47 -9.84
C ALA A 334 26.83 0.51 -10.33
N ALA A 335 27.87 0.28 -9.56
CA ALA A 335 28.93 -0.69 -9.87
C ALA A 335 28.53 -2.15 -9.58
N LEU A 336 27.45 -2.39 -8.84
CA LEU A 336 26.99 -3.75 -8.55
C LEU A 336 26.35 -4.38 -9.81
N PRO A 337 26.73 -5.62 -10.17
CA PRO A 337 26.17 -6.28 -11.35
C PRO A 337 24.63 -6.43 -11.27
N LYS A 338 23.95 -6.11 -12.36
CA LYS A 338 22.49 -6.25 -12.50
C LYS A 338 21.66 -5.49 -11.44
N THR A 339 22.27 -4.58 -10.71
CA THR A 339 21.60 -3.76 -9.68
C THR A 339 21.15 -2.46 -10.30
N ASP A 340 19.93 -2.05 -10.02
CA ASP A 340 19.33 -0.78 -10.40
C ASP A 340 18.84 -0.05 -9.14
N PHE A 341 18.48 1.20 -9.26
CA PHE A 341 17.93 1.98 -8.15
C PHE A 341 16.97 3.05 -8.64
N ARG A 342 16.09 3.49 -7.76
CA ARG A 342 15.19 4.62 -7.99
C ARG A 342 15.37 5.63 -6.86
N ILE A 343 15.67 6.87 -7.21
CA ILE A 343 15.63 7.99 -6.28
C ILE A 343 14.27 8.66 -6.42
N PHE A 344 13.54 8.73 -5.32
CA PHE A 344 12.15 9.19 -5.35
C PHE A 344 12.01 10.69 -5.67
N GLY A 345 13.01 11.49 -5.29
CA GLY A 345 12.99 12.94 -5.52
C GLY A 345 12.16 13.70 -4.49
N LYS A 346 11.99 13.16 -3.27
CA LYS A 346 11.31 13.89 -2.18
C LYS A 346 12.08 15.16 -1.86
N PRO A 347 11.41 16.33 -1.75
CA PRO A 347 12.09 17.62 -1.59
C PRO A 347 12.73 17.80 -0.21
N THR A 348 12.31 17.03 0.78
CA THR A 348 12.85 17.07 2.15
C THR A 348 13.15 15.66 2.65
N SER A 349 14.04 15.56 3.62
CA SER A 349 14.27 14.32 4.36
C SER A 349 14.05 14.50 5.85
N ARG A 350 13.89 13.39 6.54
CA ARG A 350 13.92 13.24 8.00
C ARG A 350 14.40 11.83 8.30
N PRO A 351 14.96 11.57 9.47
CA PRO A 351 15.41 10.22 9.83
C PRO A 351 14.36 9.16 9.50
N TYR A 352 14.81 8.08 8.86
CA TYR A 352 14.00 6.93 8.43
C TYR A 352 13.00 7.22 7.30
N ARG A 353 12.96 8.43 6.72
CA ARG A 353 12.13 8.64 5.53
C ARG A 353 12.70 7.87 4.35
N ARG A 354 11.85 7.09 3.67
CA ARG A 354 12.21 6.37 2.44
C ARG A 354 12.47 7.38 1.32
N MET A 355 13.69 7.39 0.78
CA MET A 355 14.16 8.35 -0.22
C MET A 355 14.44 7.71 -1.57
N GLY A 356 14.52 6.40 -1.61
CA GLY A 356 14.80 5.62 -2.81
C GLY A 356 14.65 4.13 -2.55
N VAL A 357 14.87 3.34 -3.58
CA VAL A 357 14.87 1.88 -3.54
C VAL A 357 16.00 1.35 -4.41
N VAL A 358 16.69 0.34 -3.93
CA VAL A 358 17.67 -0.47 -4.69
C VAL A 358 16.95 -1.74 -5.14
N LEU A 359 17.18 -2.14 -6.38
CA LEU A 359 16.53 -3.25 -7.06
C LEU A 359 17.59 -4.22 -7.58
N SER A 360 17.50 -5.50 -7.26
CA SER A 360 18.45 -6.50 -7.73
C SER A 360 17.72 -7.79 -8.11
N PRO A 361 17.99 -8.37 -9.29
CA PRO A 361 17.63 -9.75 -9.53
C PRO A 361 18.51 -10.65 -8.66
N VAL A 362 17.89 -11.57 -7.93
CA VAL A 362 18.57 -12.49 -7.00
C VAL A 362 18.55 -13.89 -7.59
N SER A 363 19.66 -14.62 -7.54
CA SER A 363 19.60 -16.05 -7.77
C SER A 363 19.16 -16.77 -6.48
N TYR A 364 18.35 -17.79 -6.57
CA TYR A 364 17.78 -18.55 -5.43
C TYR A 364 18.78 -19.05 -4.37
N THR A 365 20.06 -18.95 -4.63
CA THR A 365 21.13 -19.43 -3.75
C THR A 365 21.61 -18.44 -2.69
N HIS A 366 21.13 -17.18 -2.71
CA HIS A 366 21.64 -16.12 -1.82
C HIS A 366 20.54 -15.18 -1.34
N LEU A 367 19.53 -15.72 -0.63
CA LEU A 367 18.51 -14.93 0.06
C LEU A 367 18.97 -14.47 1.47
N THR A 368 20.21 -14.05 1.57
CA THR A 368 20.66 -13.20 2.67
C THR A 368 21.19 -11.93 2.04
N LEU A 369 20.33 -10.91 1.91
CA LEU A 369 20.82 -9.57 1.67
C LEU A 369 21.80 -9.23 2.81
N PRO A 370 22.98 -8.68 2.51
CA PRO A 370 23.86 -8.21 3.56
C PRO A 370 23.07 -7.18 4.39
N THR A 371 22.86 -7.51 5.65
CA THR A 371 22.28 -6.60 6.62
C THR A 371 23.02 -5.27 6.56
N THR A 372 22.31 -4.25 6.08
CA THR A 372 22.61 -2.82 6.14
C THR A 372 24.07 -2.39 5.93
N PRO A 373 24.36 -1.62 4.90
CA PRO A 373 25.34 -0.58 5.06
C PRO A 373 24.67 0.56 5.83
N TYR A 374 25.02 0.74 7.09
CA TYR A 374 24.94 2.03 7.74
C TYR A 374 25.85 2.97 6.96
N VAL A 375 25.29 3.99 6.35
CA VAL A 375 26.01 5.18 5.91
C VAL A 375 25.34 6.39 6.51
#